data_ccbb7fa755e83bbfa162c1da2ee45c1c
#
_entry.id   ccbb7fa755e83bbfa162c1da2ee45c1c
#
_cell.length_a   1.000
_cell.length_b   1.000
_cell.length_c   1.000
_cell.angle_alpha   90.00
_cell.angle_beta   90.00
_cell.angle_gamma   90.00
#
_symmetry.space_group_name_H-M   'P 1'
#
loop_
_entity.id
_entity.type
_entity.pdbx_description
1 polymer ?
#
loop_
_entity_poly.entity_id
_entity_poly.type
_entity_poly.pdbx_seq_one_letter_code
_entity_poly.pdbx_strand_id
1 'polypeptide(L)'
;MSGLFAALTAVATLIMIPVPSMTNGYVNAGDAIVILSAFLLGPGWGALAAALGSALTDLIYGYYIYIPATFIIKGLMALAAGAVLHNLGKKHLLLSAILASIVAELIMLAGYFGYETVLYSFAGALGSLFGNAVQAVFGAVVGTALYLALIRIPYIRDNFQSHNRS
;
A
#
# COMPACT_ATOMS: atom_id res chain seq x y z
N MET A 1 0.51 -12.11 -13.33
CA MET A 1 0.90 -10.74 -12.95
C MET A 1 0.76 -10.48 -11.46
N SER A 2 -0.34 -10.86 -10.80
CA SER A 2 -0.53 -10.63 -9.35
C SER A 2 0.57 -11.26 -8.48
N GLY A 3 1.06 -12.45 -8.82
CA GLY A 3 2.19 -13.07 -8.12
C GLY A 3 3.49 -12.27 -8.21
N LEU A 4 3.77 -11.65 -9.37
CA LEU A 4 4.93 -10.75 -9.51
C LEU A 4 4.79 -9.52 -8.61
N PHE A 5 3.60 -8.89 -8.58
CA PHE A 5 3.36 -7.75 -7.71
C PHE A 5 3.36 -8.12 -6.23
N ALA A 6 2.88 -9.31 -5.86
CA ALA A 6 3.02 -9.82 -4.48
C ALA A 6 4.50 -9.97 -4.09
N ALA A 7 5.33 -10.54 -4.98
CA ALA A 7 6.77 -10.66 -4.75
C ALA A 7 7.45 -9.28 -4.67
N LEU A 8 7.11 -8.34 -5.58
CA LEU A 8 7.64 -6.97 -5.54
C LEU A 8 7.23 -6.24 -4.25
N THR A 9 5.98 -6.40 -3.82
CA THR A 9 5.50 -5.84 -2.55
C THR A 9 6.30 -6.42 -1.38
N ALA A 10 6.49 -7.74 -1.34
CA ALA A 10 7.30 -8.37 -0.31
C ALA A 10 8.74 -7.82 -0.30
N VAL A 11 9.42 -7.80 -1.44
CA VAL A 11 10.79 -7.29 -1.56
C VAL A 11 10.90 -5.82 -1.15
N ALA A 12 9.97 -4.98 -1.59
CA ALA A 12 9.96 -3.55 -1.21
C ALA A 12 9.68 -3.35 0.29
N THR A 13 8.82 -4.18 0.87
CA THR A 13 8.55 -4.17 2.31
C THR A 13 9.74 -4.66 3.13
N LEU A 14 10.59 -5.56 2.58
CA LEU A 14 11.84 -6.00 3.21
C LEU A 14 12.87 -4.85 3.35
N ILE A 15 12.75 -3.78 2.59
CA ILE A 15 13.58 -2.57 2.74
C ILE A 15 13.00 -1.76 3.90
N MET A 16 13.46 -2.07 5.10
CA MET A 16 12.94 -1.50 6.35
C MET A 16 13.93 -0.54 7.00
N ILE A 17 13.39 0.55 7.53
CA ILE A 17 14.11 1.47 8.42
C ILE A 17 13.42 1.39 9.78
N PRO A 18 14.07 0.82 10.82
CA PRO A 18 13.50 0.75 12.16
C PRO A 18 13.19 2.15 12.69
N VAL A 19 12.02 2.31 13.27
CA VAL A 19 11.64 3.54 13.97
C VAL A 19 11.67 3.24 15.47
N PRO A 20 12.42 4.01 16.27
CA PRO A 20 12.40 3.84 17.72
C PRO A 20 11.00 4.13 18.26
N SER A 21 10.25 3.09 18.56
CA SER A 21 8.89 3.17 19.10
C SER A 21 8.62 2.00 20.05
N MET A 22 7.62 2.14 20.92
CA MET A 22 7.20 1.06 21.82
C MET A 22 6.62 -0.16 21.08
N THR A 23 6.20 0.03 19.82
CA THR A 23 5.58 -1.00 18.98
C THR A 23 6.58 -1.76 18.12
N ASN A 24 7.90 -1.44 18.22
CA ASN A 24 8.93 -1.96 17.32
C ASN A 24 8.58 -1.77 15.83
N GLY A 25 7.90 -0.67 15.51
CA GLY A 25 7.49 -0.34 14.14
C GLY A 25 8.67 -0.03 13.22
N TYR A 26 8.41 -0.08 11.93
CA TYR A 26 9.39 0.25 10.90
C TYR A 26 8.71 1.01 9.76
N VAL A 27 9.48 1.81 9.03
CA VAL A 27 9.08 2.45 7.77
C VAL A 27 9.64 1.61 6.63
N ASN A 28 8.85 1.36 5.61
CA ASN A 28 9.26 0.54 4.46
C ASN A 28 8.77 1.14 3.13
N ALA A 29 9.36 0.64 2.03
CA ALA A 29 8.99 1.06 0.69
C ALA A 29 7.78 0.30 0.10
N GLY A 30 7.21 -0.65 0.86
CA GLY A 30 6.14 -1.53 0.38
C GLY A 30 4.89 -0.80 -0.08
N ASP A 31 4.51 0.31 0.58
CA ASP A 31 3.29 1.06 0.25
C ASP A 31 3.31 1.66 -1.14
N ALA A 32 4.48 2.05 -1.63
CA ALA A 32 4.61 2.48 -3.03
C ALA A 32 4.21 1.36 -4.02
N ILE A 33 4.58 0.11 -3.71
CA ILE A 33 4.23 -1.04 -4.56
C ILE A 33 2.77 -1.49 -4.32
N VAL A 34 2.25 -1.35 -3.08
CA VAL A 34 0.82 -1.56 -2.78
C VAL A 34 -0.04 -0.65 -3.65
N ILE A 35 0.25 0.65 -3.68
CA ILE A 35 -0.45 1.65 -4.51
C ILE A 35 -0.27 1.34 -5.99
N LEU A 36 0.97 1.05 -6.43
CA LEU A 36 1.24 0.70 -7.81
C LEU A 36 0.49 -0.55 -8.27
N SER A 37 0.40 -1.58 -7.42
CA SER A 37 -0.34 -2.81 -7.70
C SER A 37 -1.84 -2.54 -7.88
N ALA A 38 -2.41 -1.69 -7.02
CA ALA A 38 -3.80 -1.26 -7.10
C ALA A 38 -4.09 -0.53 -8.42
N PHE A 39 -3.18 0.33 -8.86
CA PHE A 39 -3.35 1.15 -10.05
C PHE A 39 -3.16 0.37 -11.35
N LEU A 40 -2.28 -0.61 -11.38
CA LEU A 40 -2.01 -1.41 -12.57
C LEU A 40 -2.91 -2.64 -12.67
N LEU A 41 -3.12 -3.37 -11.57
CA LEU A 41 -3.91 -4.62 -11.58
C LEU A 41 -5.40 -4.40 -11.29
N GLY A 42 -5.77 -3.17 -10.89
CA GLY A 42 -7.13 -2.87 -10.44
C GLY A 42 -7.39 -3.29 -8.99
N PRO A 43 -8.61 -2.97 -8.46
CA PRO A 43 -8.90 -3.09 -7.04
C PRO A 43 -8.79 -4.52 -6.51
N GLY A 44 -9.34 -5.52 -7.21
CA GLY A 44 -9.36 -6.90 -6.72
C GLY A 44 -8.00 -7.58 -6.72
N TRP A 45 -7.36 -7.66 -7.89
CA TRP A 45 -6.06 -8.32 -8.02
C TRP A 45 -4.92 -7.54 -7.36
N GLY A 46 -5.02 -6.21 -7.34
CA GLY A 46 -4.09 -5.35 -6.61
C GLY A 46 -4.18 -5.57 -5.11
N ALA A 47 -5.41 -5.66 -4.56
CA ALA A 47 -5.63 -5.95 -3.15
C ALA A 47 -5.05 -7.30 -2.73
N LEU A 48 -5.28 -8.35 -3.54
CA LEU A 48 -4.74 -9.68 -3.24
C LEU A 48 -3.20 -9.69 -3.27
N ALA A 49 -2.61 -9.05 -4.28
CA ALA A 49 -1.14 -8.96 -4.39
C ALA A 49 -0.53 -8.19 -3.22
N ALA A 50 -1.12 -7.04 -2.86
CA ALA A 50 -0.69 -6.21 -1.74
C ALA A 50 -0.80 -6.95 -0.39
N ALA A 51 -1.95 -7.58 -0.13
CA ALA A 51 -2.20 -8.31 1.11
C ALA A 51 -1.22 -9.48 1.29
N LEU A 52 -1.07 -10.32 0.26
CA LEU A 52 -0.18 -11.47 0.31
C LEU A 52 1.30 -11.07 0.41
N GLY A 53 1.73 -10.09 -0.39
CA GLY A 53 3.12 -9.65 -0.39
C GLY A 53 3.54 -9.04 0.94
N SER A 54 2.72 -8.17 1.52
CA SER A 54 3.01 -7.54 2.81
C SER A 54 2.96 -8.53 3.98
N ALA A 55 1.93 -9.39 4.02
CA ALA A 55 1.80 -10.41 5.07
C ALA A 55 2.95 -11.45 5.03
N LEU A 56 3.44 -11.79 3.81
CA LEU A 56 4.60 -12.66 3.66
C LEU A 56 5.85 -12.04 4.26
N THR A 57 6.01 -10.72 4.16
CA THR A 57 7.15 -10.02 4.78
C THR A 57 7.09 -10.11 6.30
N ASP A 58 5.92 -9.90 6.90
CA ASP A 58 5.75 -10.06 8.35
C ASP A 58 6.07 -11.50 8.81
N LEU A 59 5.69 -12.50 8.02
CA LEU A 59 6.05 -13.89 8.26
C LEU A 59 7.56 -14.11 8.23
N ILE A 60 8.26 -13.57 7.23
CA ILE A 60 9.71 -13.70 7.06
C ILE A 60 10.47 -13.05 8.22
N TYR A 61 10.02 -11.87 8.68
CA TYR A 61 10.65 -11.14 9.77
C TYR A 61 10.21 -11.58 11.17
N GLY A 62 9.26 -12.53 11.29
CA GLY A 62 8.78 -13.02 12.59
C GLY A 62 7.77 -12.09 13.28
N TYR A 63 7.19 -11.12 12.55
CA TYR A 63 6.12 -10.25 13.06
C TYR A 63 4.75 -10.94 13.02
N TYR A 64 4.67 -12.15 13.55
CA TYR A 64 3.50 -13.03 13.43
C TYR A 64 2.19 -12.38 13.89
N ILE A 65 2.27 -11.55 14.94
CA ILE A 65 1.09 -10.87 15.48
C ILE A 65 0.51 -9.84 14.49
N TYR A 66 1.35 -9.28 13.60
CA TYR A 66 0.93 -8.31 12.59
C TYR A 66 0.36 -8.94 11.32
N ILE A 67 0.66 -10.22 11.03
CA ILE A 67 0.25 -10.88 9.77
C ILE A 67 -1.24 -10.67 9.43
N PRO A 68 -2.21 -10.94 10.36
CA PRO A 68 -3.62 -10.77 10.02
C PRO A 68 -4.00 -9.32 9.77
N ALA A 69 -3.46 -8.40 10.59
CA ALA A 69 -3.73 -6.97 10.44
C ALA A 69 -3.14 -6.43 9.14
N THR A 70 -1.88 -6.74 8.86
CA THR A 70 -1.20 -6.33 7.62
C THR A 70 -1.93 -6.85 6.39
N PHE A 71 -2.34 -8.12 6.38
CA PHE A 71 -3.11 -8.70 5.29
C PHE A 71 -4.38 -7.90 5.01
N ILE A 72 -5.16 -7.60 6.05
CA ILE A 72 -6.42 -6.84 5.93
C ILE A 72 -6.15 -5.40 5.54
N ILE A 73 -5.26 -4.71 6.24
CA ILE A 73 -4.99 -3.28 6.03
C ILE A 73 -4.43 -3.03 4.63
N LYS A 74 -3.41 -3.78 4.20
CA LYS A 74 -2.79 -3.61 2.88
C LYS A 74 -3.72 -4.02 1.76
N GLY A 75 -4.55 -5.04 1.99
CA GLY A 75 -5.63 -5.40 1.07
C GLY A 75 -6.65 -4.28 0.90
N LEU A 76 -7.13 -3.68 2.00
CA LEU A 76 -8.07 -2.57 1.98
C LEU A 76 -7.48 -1.30 1.36
N MET A 77 -6.21 -0.99 1.62
CA MET A 77 -5.48 0.10 0.97
C MET A 77 -5.55 -0.02 -0.55
N ALA A 78 -5.12 -1.18 -1.07
CA ALA A 78 -5.06 -1.40 -2.51
C ALA A 78 -6.47 -1.48 -3.13
N LEU A 79 -7.43 -2.08 -2.43
CA LEU A 79 -8.83 -2.14 -2.87
C LEU A 79 -9.40 -0.73 -3.04
N ALA A 80 -9.25 0.11 -2.02
CA ALA A 80 -9.75 1.48 -2.03
C ALA A 80 -9.04 2.35 -3.08
N ALA A 81 -7.71 2.28 -3.14
CA ALA A 81 -6.92 3.02 -4.14
C ALA A 81 -7.32 2.65 -5.56
N GLY A 82 -7.43 1.36 -5.86
CA GLY A 82 -7.86 0.87 -7.16
C GLY A 82 -9.28 1.30 -7.52
N ALA A 83 -10.21 1.25 -6.55
CA ALA A 83 -11.59 1.68 -6.75
C ALA A 83 -11.70 3.20 -7.00
N VAL A 84 -10.98 4.02 -6.24
CA VAL A 84 -10.95 5.48 -6.45
C VAL A 84 -10.38 5.82 -7.83
N LEU A 85 -9.24 5.23 -8.21
CA LEU A 85 -8.64 5.47 -9.51
C LEU A 85 -9.55 5.02 -10.66
N HIS A 86 -10.19 3.83 -10.53
CA HIS A 86 -11.10 3.32 -11.54
C HIS A 86 -12.30 4.25 -11.78
N ASN A 87 -12.90 4.76 -10.71
CA ASN A 87 -14.09 5.59 -10.80
C ASN A 87 -13.80 7.03 -11.25
N LEU A 88 -12.69 7.62 -10.81
CA LEU A 88 -12.38 9.03 -11.03
C LEU A 88 -11.32 9.25 -12.14
N GLY A 89 -10.50 8.25 -12.44
CA GLY A 89 -9.34 8.38 -13.33
C GLY A 89 -9.67 8.71 -14.79
N LYS A 90 -10.92 8.47 -15.21
CA LYS A 90 -11.38 8.73 -16.59
C LYS A 90 -11.34 10.21 -16.96
N LYS A 91 -11.49 11.13 -16.00
CA LYS A 91 -11.55 12.59 -16.26
C LYS A 91 -10.24 13.31 -15.93
N HIS A 92 -9.62 12.97 -14.79
CA HIS A 92 -8.46 13.68 -14.25
C HIS A 92 -7.47 12.69 -13.62
N LEU A 93 -6.71 11.98 -14.45
CA LEU A 93 -5.84 10.89 -14.03
C LEU A 93 -4.89 11.25 -12.88
N LEU A 94 -4.17 12.38 -13.00
CA LEU A 94 -3.23 12.82 -11.97
C LEU A 94 -3.90 13.08 -10.63
N LEU A 95 -5.00 13.85 -10.64
CA LEU A 95 -5.73 14.17 -9.43
C LEU A 95 -6.32 12.91 -8.80
N SER A 96 -6.86 12.01 -9.62
CA SER A 96 -7.43 10.75 -9.15
C SER A 96 -6.38 9.82 -8.56
N ALA A 97 -5.18 9.74 -9.14
CA ALA A 97 -4.09 8.97 -8.58
C ALA A 97 -3.61 9.53 -7.23
N ILE A 98 -3.50 10.86 -7.11
CA ILE A 98 -3.15 11.51 -5.83
C ILE A 98 -4.22 11.22 -4.77
N LEU A 99 -5.51 11.43 -5.10
CA LEU A 99 -6.60 11.18 -4.16
C LEU A 99 -6.67 9.70 -3.74
N ALA A 100 -6.48 8.79 -4.70
CA ALA A 100 -6.47 7.35 -4.43
C ALA A 100 -5.33 6.96 -3.48
N SER A 101 -4.14 7.53 -3.67
CA SER A 101 -3.00 7.30 -2.80
C SER A 101 -3.24 7.85 -1.39
N ILE A 102 -3.81 9.06 -1.28
CA ILE A 102 -4.15 9.65 0.03
C ILE A 102 -5.17 8.76 0.76
N VAL A 103 -6.21 8.30 0.09
CA VAL A 103 -7.21 7.40 0.69
C VAL A 103 -6.57 6.10 1.17
N ALA A 104 -5.68 5.50 0.37
CA ALA A 104 -4.96 4.28 0.77
C ALA A 104 -4.15 4.50 2.05
N GLU A 105 -3.37 5.58 2.10
CA GLU A 105 -2.51 5.85 3.23
C GLU A 105 -3.29 6.25 4.50
N LEU A 106 -4.42 6.89 4.38
CA LEU A 106 -5.32 7.13 5.51
C LEU A 106 -5.88 5.83 6.08
N ILE A 107 -6.20 4.84 5.22
CA ILE A 107 -6.60 3.50 5.67
C ILE A 107 -5.44 2.82 6.42
N MET A 108 -4.22 2.93 5.92
CA MET A 108 -3.04 2.40 6.58
C MET A 108 -2.84 3.00 7.96
N LEU A 109 -2.82 4.34 8.05
CA LEU A 109 -2.64 5.06 9.30
C LEU A 109 -3.71 4.70 10.33
N ALA A 110 -4.99 4.73 9.93
CA ALA A 110 -6.10 4.39 10.82
C ALA A 110 -6.09 2.92 11.23
N GLY A 111 -5.78 2.03 10.29
CA GLY A 111 -5.76 0.59 10.52
C GLY A 111 -4.68 0.17 11.52
N TYR A 112 -3.44 0.58 11.30
CA TYR A 112 -2.36 0.27 12.24
C TYR A 112 -2.52 1.00 13.57
N PHE A 113 -2.93 2.26 13.57
CA PHE A 113 -3.19 2.98 14.80
C PHE A 113 -4.27 2.29 15.66
N GLY A 114 -5.37 1.88 15.03
CA GLY A 114 -6.43 1.13 15.73
C GLY A 114 -5.94 -0.23 16.24
N TYR A 115 -5.23 -0.98 15.41
CA TYR A 115 -4.69 -2.29 15.77
C TYR A 115 -3.68 -2.20 16.94
N GLU A 116 -2.74 -1.27 16.87
CA GLU A 116 -1.73 -1.05 17.91
C GLU A 116 -2.31 -0.49 19.21
N THR A 117 -3.40 0.30 19.12
CA THR A 117 -4.12 0.75 20.31
C THR A 117 -4.68 -0.44 21.11
N VAL A 118 -5.19 -1.44 20.41
CA VAL A 118 -5.72 -2.67 21.05
C VAL A 118 -4.59 -3.54 21.58
N LEU A 119 -3.48 -3.67 20.85
CA LEU A 119 -2.39 -4.56 21.24
C LEU A 119 -1.51 -4.00 22.38
N TYR A 120 -1.21 -2.73 22.33
CA TYR A 120 -0.22 -2.12 23.23
C TYR A 120 -0.85 -1.08 24.15
N SER A 121 -1.46 -0.07 23.63
CA SER A 121 -2.22 1.01 24.28
C SER A 121 -2.34 2.19 23.32
N PHE A 122 -3.19 3.15 23.65
CA PHE A 122 -3.27 4.41 22.90
C PHE A 122 -1.93 5.16 22.86
N ALA A 123 -1.20 5.22 23.98
CA ALA A 123 0.11 5.84 24.03
C ALA A 123 1.17 5.10 23.20
N GLY A 124 1.11 3.77 23.15
CA GLY A 124 1.97 2.96 22.29
C GLY A 124 1.73 3.23 20.81
N ALA A 125 0.45 3.27 20.39
CA ALA A 125 0.06 3.57 19.01
C ALA A 125 0.47 4.99 18.58
N LEU A 126 0.43 5.99 19.47
CA LEU A 126 0.96 7.32 19.19
C LEU A 126 2.47 7.32 18.89
N GLY A 127 3.21 6.41 19.52
CA GLY A 127 4.67 6.28 19.30
C GLY A 127 5.02 5.86 17.86
N SER A 128 4.21 5.02 17.23
CA SER A 128 4.42 4.58 15.84
C SER A 128 3.83 5.53 14.80
N LEU A 129 2.92 6.41 15.20
CA LEU A 129 2.17 7.27 14.28
C LEU A 129 3.08 8.15 13.40
N PHE A 130 4.15 8.69 13.97
CA PHE A 130 5.10 9.52 13.22
C PHE A 130 5.78 8.71 12.11
N GLY A 131 6.29 7.52 12.43
CA GLY A 131 6.92 6.63 11.44
C GLY A 131 5.92 6.23 10.34
N ASN A 132 4.72 5.83 10.73
CA ASN A 132 3.66 5.49 9.79
C ASN A 132 3.28 6.69 8.90
N ALA A 133 3.25 7.93 9.43
CA ALA A 133 2.99 9.13 8.63
C ALA A 133 4.10 9.41 7.60
N VAL A 134 5.36 9.24 7.97
CA VAL A 134 6.49 9.33 7.02
C VAL A 134 6.36 8.28 5.93
N GLN A 135 6.06 7.04 6.29
CA GLN A 135 5.81 5.96 5.32
C GLN A 135 4.65 6.29 4.38
N ALA A 136 3.55 6.83 4.90
CA ALA A 136 2.39 7.22 4.12
C ALA A 136 2.73 8.28 3.05
N VAL A 137 3.47 9.32 3.43
CA VAL A 137 3.91 10.35 2.48
C VAL A 137 4.82 9.75 1.41
N PHE A 138 5.80 8.93 1.81
CA PHE A 138 6.69 8.26 0.88
C PHE A 138 5.92 7.34 -0.08
N GLY A 139 5.04 6.48 0.44
CA GLY A 139 4.22 5.55 -0.34
C GLY A 139 3.35 6.27 -1.37
N ALA A 140 2.63 7.32 -0.94
CA ALA A 140 1.77 8.10 -1.81
C ALA A 140 2.56 8.79 -2.94
N VAL A 141 3.66 9.45 -2.61
CA VAL A 141 4.48 10.18 -3.60
C VAL A 141 5.13 9.22 -4.57
N VAL A 142 5.85 8.22 -4.06
CA VAL A 142 6.62 7.29 -4.91
C VAL A 142 5.70 6.38 -5.71
N GLY A 143 4.64 5.82 -5.09
CA GLY A 143 3.68 4.96 -5.78
C GLY A 143 2.96 5.68 -6.91
N THR A 144 2.49 6.91 -6.67
CA THR A 144 1.87 7.75 -7.71
C THR A 144 2.87 8.10 -8.82
N ALA A 145 4.10 8.51 -8.49
CA ALA A 145 5.12 8.86 -9.47
C ALA A 145 5.50 7.66 -10.35
N LEU A 146 5.69 6.48 -9.76
CA LEU A 146 5.97 5.24 -10.49
C LEU A 146 4.84 4.90 -11.46
N TYR A 147 3.58 4.98 -11.01
CA TYR A 147 2.44 4.74 -11.87
C TYR A 147 2.43 5.68 -13.07
N LEU A 148 2.55 7.00 -12.83
CA LEU A 148 2.53 8.01 -13.89
C LEU A 148 3.71 7.89 -14.86
N ALA A 149 4.86 7.40 -14.40
CA ALA A 149 6.00 7.10 -15.25
C ALA A 149 5.75 5.85 -16.12
N LEU A 150 5.25 4.78 -15.51
CA LEU A 150 5.04 3.50 -16.19
C LEU A 150 3.94 3.55 -17.25
N ILE A 151 2.85 4.28 -17.03
CA ILE A 151 1.78 4.42 -18.03
C ILE A 151 2.19 5.21 -19.28
N ARG A 152 3.36 5.88 -19.28
CA ARG A 152 3.93 6.49 -20.48
C ARG A 152 4.47 5.44 -21.46
N ILE A 153 4.76 4.24 -20.98
CA ILE A 153 5.21 3.12 -21.79
C ILE A 153 3.99 2.52 -22.51
N PRO A 154 3.93 2.52 -23.85
CA PRO A 154 2.74 2.07 -24.60
C PRO A 154 2.30 0.65 -24.21
N TYR A 155 3.25 -0.27 -24.08
CA TYR A 155 2.98 -1.64 -23.69
C TYR A 155 2.23 -1.75 -22.34
N ILE A 156 2.65 -0.98 -21.33
CA ILE A 156 2.03 -0.99 -20.00
C ILE A 156 0.64 -0.35 -20.09
N ARG A 157 0.54 0.80 -20.75
CA ARG A 157 -0.74 1.48 -20.93
C ARG A 157 -1.78 0.57 -21.60
N ASP A 158 -1.41 -0.09 -22.68
CA ASP A 158 -2.36 -0.86 -23.49
C ASP A 158 -2.79 -2.17 -22.80
N ASN A 159 -1.90 -2.79 -22.03
CA ASN A 159 -2.22 -4.05 -21.34
C ASN A 159 -2.90 -3.87 -19.96
N PHE A 160 -2.62 -2.79 -19.25
CA PHE A 160 -3.14 -2.58 -17.89
C PHE A 160 -4.32 -1.59 -17.82
N GLN A 161 -4.40 -0.61 -18.71
CA GLN A 161 -5.55 0.29 -18.74
C GLN A 161 -6.78 -0.29 -19.46
N SER A 162 -6.63 -1.31 -20.31
CA SER A 162 -7.77 -2.00 -20.93
C SER A 162 -8.65 -2.69 -19.89
N HIS A 163 -8.08 -3.22 -18.80
CA HIS A 163 -8.83 -3.82 -17.69
C HIS A 163 -9.63 -2.79 -16.86
N ASN A 164 -9.31 -1.50 -16.97
CA ASN A 164 -10.02 -0.43 -16.27
C ASN A 164 -11.14 0.22 -17.13
N ARG A 165 -11.35 -0.25 -18.36
CA ARG A 165 -12.36 0.33 -19.29
C ARG A 165 -13.60 -0.53 -19.44
N SER A 166 -13.57 -1.77 -19.00
CA SER A 166 -14.71 -2.68 -18.93
C SER A 166 -15.39 -2.61 -17.55
#